data_13767cda0542bac1ae47dabd4f246857
#
_entry.id   13767cda0542bac1ae47dabd4f246857
#
_cell.length_a   1.000
_cell.length_b   1.000
_cell.length_c   1.000
_cell.angle_alpha   90.00
_cell.angle_beta   90.00
_cell.angle_gamma   90.00
#
_symmetry.space_group_name_H-M   'P 1'
#
loop_
_entity.id
_entity.type
_entity.pdbx_description
1 polymer ?
#
loop_
_entity_poly.entity_id
_entity_poly.type
_entity_poly.pdbx_seq_one_letter_code
_entity_poly.pdbx_strand_id
1 'polypeptide(L)'
;MQRCEYNEELCQQFTFMADYYVKKGKFMPYGMTYQKAVRALNELGIKLGRSVKITDVFIPRKNVEITEENIKKSRGKFPIKGVGKGVAQKILQFQKSGSVEEYKLAKKDKLLDKKIKQGKVAAPTTTSKAIRALSKVSYIGEATAKKLVNDYGFKNVSELRKAAKIGYFDSGSYITKSPNGKTLKFTKNQKKMIDYHSRLKRIPRAFTKALEETTKHLLDKNFGKNSYQLAFGGSYRRGAKDSGDIDILIKSNVFTLKDFVKLLKKWGVVFDTLSEGKDDFKGLGRCPGMKKFIFRIDIMFTKPENWNAALMHFTGNDVLNRLMREKAKELREYNGKKYPHGAILSQKGLFIRGVNNKSSGKRVIPGGLKSEKQLFDILGMKYLPPSQRGSKIK
;
A
#
# COMPACT_ATOMS: atom_id res chain seq x y z
N MET A 1 28.02 -18.32 -12.51
CA MET A 1 28.09 -18.52 -11.05
C MET A 1 27.26 -19.74 -10.72
N GLN A 2 27.87 -20.81 -10.23
CA GLN A 2 27.14 -21.97 -9.73
C GLN A 2 26.44 -21.55 -8.42
N ARG A 3 25.10 -21.62 -8.41
CA ARG A 3 24.30 -21.38 -7.20
C ARG A 3 24.53 -22.55 -6.23
N CYS A 4 24.68 -22.26 -4.96
CA CYS A 4 24.75 -23.31 -3.96
C CYS A 4 23.34 -23.88 -3.75
N GLU A 5 23.15 -25.19 -3.91
CA GLU A 5 21.85 -25.86 -3.75
C GLU A 5 21.21 -25.56 -2.39
N TYR A 6 21.99 -25.47 -1.33
CA TYR A 6 21.51 -25.14 0.01
C TYR A 6 20.90 -23.72 0.10
N ASN A 7 21.55 -22.73 -0.51
CA ASN A 7 21.00 -21.37 -0.60
C ASN A 7 19.82 -21.30 -1.54
N GLU A 8 19.79 -22.12 -2.56
CA GLU A 8 18.69 -22.15 -3.52
C GLU A 8 17.39 -22.59 -2.85
N GLU A 9 17.40 -23.64 -2.04
CA GLU A 9 16.22 -24.11 -1.31
C GLU A 9 15.73 -23.10 -0.27
N LEU A 10 16.62 -22.48 0.49
CA LEU A 10 16.28 -21.40 1.41
C LEU A 10 15.72 -20.17 0.67
N CYS A 11 16.33 -19.80 -0.45
CA CYS A 11 15.84 -18.72 -1.30
C CYS A 11 14.48 -19.03 -1.90
N GLN A 12 14.21 -20.28 -2.29
CA GLN A 12 12.88 -20.71 -2.76
C GLN A 12 11.84 -20.58 -1.64
N GLN A 13 12.14 -20.99 -0.42
CA GLN A 13 11.26 -20.83 0.72
C GLN A 13 10.98 -19.34 1.01
N PHE A 14 11.99 -18.49 1.00
CA PHE A 14 11.81 -17.05 1.21
C PHE A 14 11.07 -16.37 0.07
N THR A 15 11.29 -16.79 -1.18
CA THR A 15 10.52 -16.29 -2.33
C THR A 15 9.04 -16.67 -2.20
N PHE A 16 8.75 -17.93 -1.84
CA PHE A 16 7.40 -18.38 -1.56
C PHE A 16 6.72 -17.55 -0.45
N MET A 17 7.45 -17.25 0.63
CA MET A 17 6.95 -16.42 1.74
C MET A 17 6.68 -14.98 1.30
N ALA A 18 7.55 -14.40 0.48
CA ALA A 18 7.32 -13.07 -0.09
C ALA A 18 6.02 -13.02 -0.90
N ASP A 19 5.81 -13.99 -1.80
CA ASP A 19 4.61 -14.11 -2.64
C ASP A 19 3.35 -14.38 -1.81
N TYR A 20 3.47 -15.22 -0.78
CA TYR A 20 2.39 -15.51 0.15
C TYR A 20 1.90 -14.22 0.84
N TYR A 21 2.83 -13.40 1.37
CA TYR A 21 2.46 -12.15 2.04
C TYR A 21 1.97 -11.07 1.07
N VAL A 22 2.44 -11.05 -0.17
CA VAL A 22 1.86 -10.21 -1.24
C VAL A 22 0.40 -10.56 -1.45
N LYS A 23 0.09 -11.86 -1.60
CA LYS A 23 -1.29 -12.35 -1.82
C LYS A 23 -2.22 -12.11 -0.62
N LYS A 24 -1.68 -12.12 0.60
CA LYS A 24 -2.42 -11.81 1.83
C LYS A 24 -2.51 -10.30 2.13
N GLY A 25 -2.03 -9.43 1.23
CA GLY A 25 -2.02 -7.97 1.43
C GLY A 25 -1.05 -7.49 2.51
N LYS A 26 -0.08 -8.33 2.92
CA LYS A 26 0.91 -8.06 3.96
C LYS A 26 2.32 -7.93 3.41
N PHE A 27 2.46 -7.36 2.22
CA PHE A 27 3.77 -7.21 1.60
C PHE A 27 4.75 -6.42 2.49
N MET A 28 4.26 -5.36 3.12
CA MET A 28 5.01 -4.63 4.15
C MET A 28 4.48 -4.97 5.55
N PRO A 29 5.37 -5.24 6.52
CA PRO A 29 6.83 -5.37 6.42
C PRO A 29 7.31 -6.76 5.99
N TYR A 30 6.43 -7.76 5.90
CA TYR A 30 6.82 -9.18 5.83
C TYR A 30 7.33 -9.60 4.43
N GLY A 31 6.54 -9.42 3.37
CA GLY A 31 6.94 -9.86 2.03
C GLY A 31 8.23 -9.23 1.54
N MET A 32 8.40 -7.93 1.78
CA MET A 32 9.63 -7.21 1.41
C MET A 32 10.84 -7.66 2.21
N THR A 33 10.67 -8.03 3.48
CA THR A 33 11.76 -8.56 4.30
C THR A 33 12.35 -9.83 3.68
N TYR A 34 11.50 -10.74 3.21
CA TYR A 34 11.95 -11.95 2.52
C TYR A 34 12.59 -11.67 1.17
N GLN A 35 12.06 -10.74 0.38
CA GLN A 35 12.69 -10.34 -0.89
C GLN A 35 14.09 -9.75 -0.68
N LYS A 36 14.29 -8.93 0.36
CA LYS A 36 15.62 -8.40 0.73
C LYS A 36 16.56 -9.51 1.16
N ALA A 37 16.07 -10.48 1.91
CA ALA A 37 16.87 -11.63 2.34
C ALA A 37 17.31 -12.49 1.15
N VAL A 38 16.41 -12.79 0.21
CA VAL A 38 16.74 -13.51 -1.04
C VAL A 38 17.84 -12.78 -1.83
N ARG A 39 17.70 -11.47 -1.97
CA ARG A 39 18.69 -10.66 -2.68
C ARG A 39 20.04 -10.67 -1.97
N ALA A 40 20.06 -10.48 -0.65
CA ALA A 40 21.26 -10.52 0.15
C ALA A 40 21.97 -11.88 0.05
N LEU A 41 21.24 -12.99 0.08
CA LEU A 41 21.79 -14.33 -0.08
C LEU A 41 22.34 -14.59 -1.48
N ASN A 42 21.71 -14.04 -2.51
CA ASN A 42 22.19 -14.13 -3.90
C ASN A 42 23.43 -13.24 -4.16
N GLU A 43 23.48 -12.04 -3.55
CA GLU A 43 24.58 -11.07 -3.73
C GLU A 43 25.86 -11.47 -2.98
N LEU A 44 25.75 -12.21 -1.89
CA LEU A 44 26.91 -12.68 -1.15
C LEU A 44 27.83 -13.58 -1.98
N GLY A 45 27.37 -14.11 -3.13
CA GLY A 45 28.21 -14.88 -4.06
C GLY A 45 28.85 -16.13 -3.45
N ILE A 46 28.26 -16.64 -2.36
CA ILE A 46 28.87 -17.67 -1.53
C ILE A 46 28.73 -19.00 -2.24
N LYS A 47 29.86 -19.55 -2.67
CA LYS A 47 30.00 -20.95 -3.08
C LYS A 47 29.98 -21.82 -1.83
N LEU A 48 28.81 -22.09 -1.27
CA LEU A 48 28.65 -23.05 -0.20
C LEU A 48 28.49 -24.44 -0.85
N GLY A 49 29.45 -25.32 -0.68
CA GLY A 49 29.28 -26.74 -1.00
C GLY A 49 28.19 -27.36 -0.12
N ARG A 50 27.63 -28.53 -0.51
CA ARG A 50 26.59 -29.25 0.25
C ARG A 50 26.95 -29.54 1.72
N SER A 51 28.23 -29.51 2.07
CA SER A 51 28.74 -29.76 3.43
C SER A 51 28.88 -28.52 4.30
N VAL A 52 28.70 -27.31 3.75
CA VAL A 52 28.97 -26.05 4.45
C VAL A 52 27.62 -25.44 4.89
N LYS A 53 27.42 -25.31 6.19
CA LYS A 53 26.23 -24.66 6.77
C LYS A 53 26.30 -23.15 6.56
N ILE A 54 25.16 -22.46 6.43
CA ILE A 54 25.10 -20.99 6.35
C ILE A 54 25.72 -20.31 7.59
N THR A 55 25.81 -21.01 8.73
CA THR A 55 26.54 -20.57 9.91
C THR A 55 28.03 -20.32 9.63
N ASP A 56 28.60 -21.02 8.65
CA ASP A 56 30.01 -20.96 8.28
C ASP A 56 30.27 -19.87 7.24
N VAL A 57 29.28 -19.06 6.93
CA VAL A 57 29.41 -17.92 6.00
C VAL A 57 30.26 -16.84 6.64
N PHE A 58 31.50 -16.86 6.29
CA PHE A 58 32.48 -15.84 6.60
C PHE A 58 32.12 -14.54 5.88
N ILE A 59 31.84 -13.47 6.62
CA ILE A 59 31.78 -12.14 6.06
C ILE A 59 33.17 -11.59 6.05
N PRO A 60 33.83 -11.41 4.87
CA PRO A 60 35.21 -10.98 4.78
C PRO A 60 35.41 -9.57 5.34
N ARG A 61 35.29 -9.33 6.58
CA ARG A 61 35.67 -8.12 7.34
C ARG A 61 35.20 -8.11 8.80
N LYS A 62 34.34 -9.04 9.27
CA LYS A 62 33.81 -8.97 10.65
C LYS A 62 33.66 -10.31 11.39
N ASN A 63 34.07 -11.44 10.86
CA ASN A 63 33.99 -12.77 11.53
C ASN A 63 32.70 -13.03 12.34
N VAL A 64 31.51 -12.73 11.76
CA VAL A 64 30.26 -12.87 12.48
C VAL A 64 29.44 -14.02 11.89
N GLU A 65 29.37 -15.11 12.64
CA GLU A 65 28.53 -16.26 12.35
C GLU A 65 27.02 -15.97 12.68
N ILE A 66 26.13 -16.65 11.97
CA ILE A 66 24.67 -16.64 12.31
C ILE A 66 24.44 -17.68 13.41
N THR A 67 24.71 -17.31 14.66
CA THR A 67 24.47 -18.11 15.86
C THR A 67 23.37 -17.47 16.71
N GLU A 68 22.76 -18.27 17.62
CA GLU A 68 21.77 -17.75 18.55
C GLU A 68 22.32 -16.62 19.42
N GLU A 69 23.55 -16.74 19.85
CA GLU A 69 24.25 -15.76 20.68
C GLU A 69 24.46 -14.43 19.92
N ASN A 70 24.94 -14.50 18.68
CA ASN A 70 25.17 -13.33 17.84
C ASN A 70 23.84 -12.65 17.43
N ILE A 71 22.77 -13.41 17.27
CA ILE A 71 21.42 -12.86 17.05
C ILE A 71 20.93 -12.13 18.30
N LYS A 72 21.15 -12.67 19.50
CA LYS A 72 20.77 -12.03 20.76
C LYS A 72 21.55 -10.72 20.99
N LYS A 73 22.87 -10.71 20.73
CA LYS A 73 23.76 -9.56 20.90
C LYS A 73 23.55 -8.44 19.86
N SER A 74 22.88 -8.70 18.73
CA SER A 74 22.83 -7.80 17.56
C SER A 74 21.99 -6.52 17.75
N ARG A 75 21.33 -6.28 18.87
CA ARG A 75 20.43 -5.12 19.12
C ARG A 75 19.56 -4.72 17.91
N GLY A 76 19.10 -5.72 17.13
CA GLY A 76 18.27 -5.50 15.93
C GLY A 76 19.01 -5.15 14.64
N LYS A 77 20.35 -4.97 14.68
CA LYS A 77 21.19 -4.79 13.49
C LYS A 77 22.05 -6.03 13.27
N PHE A 78 21.81 -6.74 12.17
CA PHE A 78 22.65 -7.86 11.75
C PHE A 78 23.65 -7.38 10.69
N PRO A 79 24.91 -7.84 10.71
CA PRO A 79 25.95 -7.29 9.81
C PRO A 79 25.71 -7.58 8.33
N ILE A 80 24.85 -8.55 7.99
CA ILE A 80 24.49 -8.84 6.60
C ILE A 80 23.40 -7.86 6.16
N LYS A 81 23.72 -6.99 5.20
CA LYS A 81 22.77 -6.04 4.63
C LYS A 81 21.56 -6.79 4.05
N GLY A 82 20.35 -6.47 4.52
CA GLY A 82 19.11 -7.13 4.09
C GLY A 82 18.68 -8.33 4.96
N VAL A 83 19.52 -8.77 5.91
CA VAL A 83 19.22 -9.80 6.90
C VAL A 83 19.08 -9.16 8.27
N GLY A 84 17.85 -8.97 8.75
CA GLY A 84 17.58 -8.53 10.12
C GLY A 84 17.45 -9.71 11.07
N LYS A 85 17.34 -9.43 12.38
CA LYS A 85 17.24 -10.44 13.47
C LYS A 85 16.23 -11.54 13.18
N GLY A 86 15.02 -11.18 12.71
CA GLY A 86 13.96 -12.16 12.42
C GLY A 86 14.30 -13.05 11.21
N VAL A 87 14.99 -12.54 10.20
CA VAL A 87 15.47 -13.35 9.06
C VAL A 87 16.61 -14.26 9.48
N ALA A 88 17.55 -13.78 10.29
CA ALA A 88 18.64 -14.59 10.82
C ALA A 88 18.11 -15.77 11.65
N GLN A 89 17.09 -15.57 12.48
CA GLN A 89 16.43 -16.66 13.21
C GLN A 89 15.82 -17.72 12.27
N LYS A 90 15.24 -17.30 11.14
CA LYS A 90 14.69 -18.22 10.15
C LYS A 90 15.76 -18.98 9.37
N ILE A 91 16.90 -18.35 9.13
CA ILE A 91 18.08 -19.03 8.57
C ILE A 91 18.55 -20.14 9.52
N LEU A 92 18.67 -19.86 10.83
CA LEU A 92 18.98 -20.90 11.83
C LEU A 92 17.94 -22.02 11.91
N GLN A 93 16.66 -21.69 11.82
CA GLN A 93 15.59 -22.68 11.74
C GLN A 93 15.79 -23.62 10.55
N PHE A 94 16.04 -23.03 9.37
CA PHE A 94 16.28 -23.80 8.14
C PHE A 94 17.49 -24.73 8.29
N GLN A 95 18.57 -24.27 8.90
CA GLN A 95 19.78 -25.08 9.16
C GLN A 95 19.51 -26.28 10.06
N LYS A 96 18.67 -26.09 11.10
CA LYS A 96 18.33 -27.16 12.06
C LYS A 96 17.37 -28.20 11.49
N SER A 97 16.46 -27.81 10.61
CA SER A 97 15.30 -28.64 10.20
C SER A 97 15.09 -28.75 8.69
N GLY A 98 15.95 -28.14 7.87
CA GLY A 98 15.76 -28.07 6.39
C GLY A 98 14.57 -27.23 5.94
N SER A 99 13.84 -26.58 6.87
CA SER A 99 12.69 -25.77 6.52
C SER A 99 12.39 -24.68 7.55
N VAL A 100 11.92 -23.53 7.07
CA VAL A 100 11.45 -22.43 7.91
C VAL A 100 10.03 -22.76 8.39
N GLU A 101 9.77 -22.67 9.69
CA GLU A 101 8.46 -23.00 10.28
C GLU A 101 7.32 -22.15 9.68
N GLU A 102 7.57 -20.87 9.51
CA GLU A 102 6.62 -19.95 8.89
C GLU A 102 6.32 -20.33 7.42
N TYR A 103 7.27 -20.90 6.68
CA TYR A 103 7.05 -21.46 5.35
C TYR A 103 6.13 -22.68 5.39
N LYS A 104 6.32 -23.60 6.35
CA LYS A 104 5.47 -24.78 6.54
C LYS A 104 4.02 -24.34 6.82
N LEU A 105 3.83 -23.36 7.71
CA LEU A 105 2.52 -22.78 8.03
C LEU A 105 1.89 -22.09 6.82
N ALA A 106 2.64 -21.29 6.08
CA ALA A 106 2.15 -20.61 4.89
C ALA A 106 1.77 -21.57 3.76
N LYS A 107 2.55 -22.65 3.59
CA LYS A 107 2.24 -23.73 2.64
C LYS A 107 0.99 -24.48 3.03
N LYS A 108 0.81 -24.76 4.33
CA LYS A 108 -0.40 -25.40 4.90
C LYS A 108 -1.64 -24.51 4.70
N ASP A 109 -1.54 -23.20 4.93
CA ASP A 109 -2.62 -22.23 4.72
C ASP A 109 -3.00 -22.13 3.24
N LYS A 110 -2.03 -22.14 2.32
CA LYS A 110 -2.28 -22.13 0.86
C LYS A 110 -2.96 -23.41 0.38
N LEU A 111 -2.59 -24.57 0.96
CA LEU A 111 -3.26 -25.83 0.71
C LEU A 111 -4.68 -25.85 1.28
N LEU A 112 -4.90 -25.25 2.45
CA LEU A 112 -6.20 -25.07 3.06
C LEU A 112 -7.10 -24.19 2.19
N ASP A 113 -6.61 -23.03 1.70
CA ASP A 113 -7.34 -22.17 0.76
C ASP A 113 -7.75 -22.93 -0.52
N LYS A 114 -6.88 -23.81 -1.04
CA LYS A 114 -7.17 -24.65 -2.20
C LYS A 114 -8.25 -25.71 -1.88
N LYS A 115 -8.16 -26.37 -0.73
CA LYS A 115 -9.15 -27.35 -0.25
C LYS A 115 -10.52 -26.73 0.01
N ILE A 116 -10.57 -25.52 0.57
CA ILE A 116 -11.80 -24.75 0.79
C ILE A 116 -12.48 -24.42 -0.56
N LYS A 117 -11.71 -23.97 -1.56
CA LYS A 117 -12.22 -23.70 -2.91
C LYS A 117 -12.75 -24.96 -3.62
N GLN A 118 -12.26 -26.14 -3.25
CA GLN A 118 -12.69 -27.43 -3.79
C GLN A 118 -13.81 -28.10 -2.95
N GLY A 119 -14.36 -27.39 -1.93
CA GLY A 119 -15.40 -27.95 -1.05
C GLY A 119 -14.91 -29.06 -0.12
N LYS A 120 -13.60 -29.30 -0.01
CA LYS A 120 -12.99 -30.40 0.77
C LYS A 120 -12.68 -30.06 2.23
N VAL A 121 -12.89 -28.82 2.66
CA VAL A 121 -12.64 -28.33 4.03
C VAL A 121 -13.72 -27.32 4.42
N ALA A 122 -14.13 -27.32 5.68
CA ALA A 122 -15.11 -26.40 6.22
C ALA A 122 -14.76 -24.92 5.94
N ALA A 123 -15.78 -24.13 5.66
CA ALA A 123 -15.67 -22.69 5.41
C ALA A 123 -14.99 -21.95 6.57
N PRO A 124 -14.37 -20.78 6.33
CA PRO A 124 -13.75 -19.97 7.38
C PRO A 124 -14.71 -19.70 8.54
N THR A 125 -14.20 -19.72 9.77
CA THR A 125 -15.00 -19.49 10.98
C THR A 125 -15.83 -18.21 10.89
N THR A 126 -16.95 -18.16 11.60
CA THR A 126 -17.83 -16.99 11.67
C THR A 126 -17.05 -15.74 12.05
N THR A 127 -16.10 -15.85 12.98
CA THR A 127 -15.21 -14.78 13.43
C THR A 127 -14.32 -14.25 12.30
N SER A 128 -13.68 -15.11 11.52
CA SER A 128 -12.82 -14.68 10.41
C SER A 128 -13.62 -14.06 9.26
N LYS A 129 -14.83 -14.54 9.02
CA LYS A 129 -15.78 -13.92 8.06
C LYS A 129 -16.20 -12.53 8.54
N ALA A 130 -16.51 -12.36 9.82
CA ALA A 130 -16.88 -11.08 10.42
C ALA A 130 -15.73 -10.06 10.31
N ILE A 131 -14.50 -10.43 10.70
CA ILE A 131 -13.32 -9.57 10.58
C ILE A 131 -13.13 -9.14 9.13
N ARG A 132 -13.21 -10.06 8.17
CA ARG A 132 -13.06 -9.75 6.75
C ARG A 132 -14.18 -8.86 6.21
N ALA A 133 -15.40 -9.01 6.70
CA ALA A 133 -16.52 -8.15 6.31
C ALA A 133 -16.36 -6.74 6.86
N LEU A 134 -16.01 -6.59 8.14
CA LEU A 134 -15.82 -5.29 8.79
C LEU A 134 -14.61 -4.54 8.23
N SER A 135 -13.51 -5.24 7.91
CA SER A 135 -12.32 -4.61 7.31
C SER A 135 -12.53 -4.04 5.90
N LYS A 136 -13.65 -4.38 5.23
CA LYS A 136 -14.05 -3.77 3.95
C LYS A 136 -14.69 -2.39 4.12
N VAL A 137 -15.11 -2.02 5.32
CA VAL A 137 -15.62 -0.68 5.60
C VAL A 137 -14.41 0.28 5.61
N SER A 138 -14.43 1.30 4.78
CA SER A 138 -13.35 2.29 4.74
C SER A 138 -13.18 2.94 6.12
N TYR A 139 -11.95 3.28 6.49
CA TYR A 139 -11.53 3.73 7.83
C TYR A 139 -11.64 2.66 8.94
N ILE A 140 -12.01 1.42 8.60
CA ILE A 140 -11.92 0.27 9.51
C ILE A 140 -10.88 -0.69 8.94
N GLY A 141 -9.64 -0.56 9.40
CA GLY A 141 -8.57 -1.48 9.02
C GLY A 141 -8.69 -2.83 9.74
N GLU A 142 -7.88 -3.82 9.35
CA GLU A 142 -7.90 -5.17 9.91
C GLU A 142 -7.76 -5.20 11.44
N ALA A 143 -6.86 -4.36 12.00
CA ALA A 143 -6.68 -4.27 13.46
C ALA A 143 -7.94 -3.78 14.18
N THR A 144 -8.59 -2.74 13.64
CA THR A 144 -9.86 -2.23 14.17
C THR A 144 -10.98 -3.26 14.01
N ALA A 145 -11.07 -3.93 12.85
CA ALA A 145 -12.04 -4.98 12.61
C ALA A 145 -11.88 -6.15 13.60
N LYS A 146 -10.64 -6.56 13.91
CA LYS A 146 -10.36 -7.58 14.95
C LYS A 146 -10.87 -7.16 16.32
N LYS A 147 -10.62 -5.91 16.74
CA LYS A 147 -11.16 -5.38 18.00
C LYS A 147 -12.69 -5.37 17.99
N LEU A 148 -13.32 -4.90 16.91
CA LEU A 148 -14.77 -4.86 16.80
C LEU A 148 -15.41 -6.24 16.95
N VAL A 149 -14.78 -7.28 16.43
CA VAL A 149 -15.29 -8.66 16.53
C VAL A 149 -14.96 -9.27 17.88
N ASN A 150 -13.70 -9.24 18.31
CA ASN A 150 -13.23 -9.98 19.48
C ASN A 150 -13.60 -9.29 20.79
N ASP A 151 -13.42 -7.95 20.87
CA ASP A 151 -13.59 -7.21 22.13
C ASP A 151 -15.01 -6.66 22.27
N TYR A 152 -15.68 -6.35 21.17
CA TYR A 152 -16.98 -5.70 21.13
C TYR A 152 -18.13 -6.58 20.62
N GLY A 153 -17.85 -7.79 20.09
CA GLY A 153 -18.84 -8.80 19.75
C GLY A 153 -19.61 -8.57 18.44
N PHE A 154 -19.17 -7.66 17.55
CA PHE A 154 -19.84 -7.45 16.25
C PHE A 154 -19.61 -8.63 15.29
N LYS A 155 -20.68 -9.16 14.72
CA LYS A 155 -20.64 -10.29 13.78
C LYS A 155 -20.67 -9.86 12.32
N ASN A 156 -21.19 -8.67 12.02
CA ASN A 156 -21.36 -8.17 10.65
C ASN A 156 -21.51 -6.64 10.60
N VAL A 157 -21.46 -6.09 9.38
CA VAL A 157 -21.61 -4.64 9.14
C VAL A 157 -23.02 -4.13 9.46
N SER A 158 -24.05 -4.97 9.39
CA SER A 158 -25.43 -4.57 9.70
C SER A 158 -25.58 -4.26 11.20
N GLU A 159 -25.04 -5.13 12.06
CA GLU A 159 -25.00 -4.88 13.51
C GLU A 159 -24.21 -3.61 13.86
N LEU A 160 -23.04 -3.44 13.21
CA LEU A 160 -22.24 -2.25 13.39
C LEU A 160 -23.01 -0.97 13.00
N ARG A 161 -23.78 -1.04 11.91
CA ARG A 161 -24.62 0.07 11.45
C ARG A 161 -25.79 0.34 12.42
N LYS A 162 -26.45 -0.69 12.94
CA LYS A 162 -27.51 -0.54 13.93
C LYS A 162 -26.97 0.17 15.18
N ALA A 163 -25.84 -0.27 15.72
CA ALA A 163 -25.18 0.36 16.85
C ALA A 163 -24.82 1.84 16.56
N ALA A 164 -24.27 2.10 15.37
CA ALA A 164 -23.93 3.44 14.94
C ALA A 164 -25.15 4.37 14.72
N LYS A 165 -26.37 3.86 14.54
CA LYS A 165 -27.59 4.66 14.47
C LYS A 165 -28.07 5.13 15.83
N ILE A 166 -27.86 4.31 16.88
CA ILE A 166 -28.38 4.57 18.24
C ILE A 166 -27.43 5.49 19.03
N GLY A 167 -26.15 5.59 18.61
CA GLY A 167 -25.16 6.38 19.31
C GLY A 167 -25.31 7.90 19.10
N TYR A 168 -24.57 8.67 19.88
CA TYR A 168 -24.53 10.13 19.86
C TYR A 168 -23.12 10.65 19.64
N PHE A 169 -23.00 11.93 19.27
CA PHE A 169 -21.73 12.59 19.02
C PHE A 169 -21.32 13.42 20.24
N ASP A 170 -20.11 13.16 20.73
CA ASP A 170 -19.54 13.89 21.85
C ASP A 170 -18.03 14.05 21.68
N SER A 171 -17.50 15.23 22.05
CA SER A 171 -16.06 15.55 22.08
C SER A 171 -15.28 15.07 20.82
N GLY A 172 -15.88 15.24 19.63
CA GLY A 172 -15.24 14.85 18.37
C GLY A 172 -15.33 13.35 18.02
N SER A 173 -15.97 12.56 18.88
CA SER A 173 -16.15 11.11 18.71
C SER A 173 -17.63 10.72 18.71
N TYR A 174 -17.96 9.70 17.95
CA TYR A 174 -19.28 9.09 17.98
C TYR A 174 -19.30 7.93 18.97
N ILE A 175 -20.17 8.01 19.96
CA ILE A 175 -20.24 7.06 21.08
C ILE A 175 -21.46 6.18 20.95
N THR A 176 -21.29 4.88 21.12
CA THR A 176 -22.36 3.88 21.07
C THR A 176 -22.08 2.71 22.00
N LYS A 177 -23.08 1.85 22.20
CA LYS A 177 -22.93 0.56 22.87
C LYS A 177 -22.74 -0.57 21.85
N SER A 178 -21.85 -1.48 22.16
CA SER A 178 -21.58 -2.68 21.39
C SER A 178 -22.52 -3.83 21.77
N PRO A 179 -22.62 -4.92 21.01
CA PRO A 179 -23.43 -6.10 21.34
C PRO A 179 -23.18 -6.68 22.72
N ASN A 180 -21.95 -6.61 23.22
CA ASN A 180 -21.58 -7.08 24.56
C ASN A 180 -21.64 -5.97 25.64
N GLY A 181 -22.35 -4.87 25.39
CA GLY A 181 -22.61 -3.79 26.35
C GLY A 181 -21.46 -2.79 26.54
N LYS A 182 -20.28 -3.03 25.98
CA LYS A 182 -19.12 -2.13 26.12
C LYS A 182 -19.32 -0.84 25.34
N THR A 183 -18.83 0.26 25.90
CA THR A 183 -18.83 1.56 25.22
C THR A 183 -17.79 1.57 24.12
N LEU A 184 -18.20 2.02 22.91
CA LEU A 184 -17.39 2.08 21.72
C LEU A 184 -17.39 3.50 21.15
N LYS A 185 -16.22 3.98 20.74
CA LYS A 185 -16.04 5.30 20.12
C LYS A 185 -15.62 5.15 18.68
N PHE A 186 -16.28 5.87 17.77
CA PHE A 186 -15.91 6.02 16.37
C PHE A 186 -15.51 7.46 16.06
N THR A 187 -14.58 7.63 15.14
CA THR A 187 -14.36 8.94 14.51
C THR A 187 -15.55 9.30 13.62
N LYS A 188 -15.73 10.60 13.35
CA LYS A 188 -16.76 11.10 12.42
C LYS A 188 -16.70 10.39 11.06
N ASN A 189 -15.49 10.16 10.54
CA ASN A 189 -15.31 9.47 9.25
C ASN A 189 -15.66 7.98 9.32
N GLN A 190 -15.30 7.28 10.40
CA GLN A 190 -15.73 5.90 10.59
C GLN A 190 -17.26 5.78 10.61
N LYS A 191 -17.94 6.66 11.37
CA LYS A 191 -19.40 6.72 11.41
C LYS A 191 -20.01 6.92 10.03
N LYS A 192 -19.53 7.94 9.28
CA LYS A 192 -19.98 8.19 7.90
C LYS A 192 -19.79 6.95 7.02
N MET A 193 -18.62 6.30 7.07
CA MET A 193 -18.34 5.14 6.22
C MET A 193 -19.14 3.91 6.62
N ILE A 194 -19.48 3.72 7.89
CA ILE A 194 -20.42 2.69 8.34
C ILE A 194 -21.81 2.94 7.74
N ASP A 195 -22.30 4.18 7.77
CA ASP A 195 -23.61 4.54 7.26
C ASP A 195 -23.71 4.37 5.73
N TYR A 196 -22.68 4.78 5.01
CA TYR A 196 -22.66 4.74 3.55
C TYR A 196 -22.20 3.41 2.96
N HIS A 197 -21.57 2.51 3.73
CA HIS A 197 -20.92 1.29 3.22
C HIS A 197 -21.78 0.48 2.25
N SER A 198 -23.06 0.22 2.58
CA SER A 198 -23.96 -0.56 1.72
C SER A 198 -24.38 0.16 0.44
N ARG A 199 -24.19 1.47 0.39
CA ARG A 199 -24.55 2.35 -0.75
C ARG A 199 -23.38 2.58 -1.69
N LEU A 200 -22.15 2.28 -1.23
CA LEU A 200 -20.96 2.34 -2.08
C LEU A 200 -21.01 1.21 -3.10
N LYS A 201 -20.87 1.56 -4.36
CA LYS A 201 -20.89 0.62 -5.49
C LYS A 201 -19.58 0.67 -6.26
N ARG A 202 -19.28 -0.42 -6.97
CA ARG A 202 -18.23 -0.39 -7.99
C ARG A 202 -18.64 0.59 -9.08
N ILE A 203 -17.69 1.37 -9.55
CA ILE A 203 -17.88 2.48 -10.49
C ILE A 203 -17.53 1.95 -11.88
N PRO A 204 -18.50 1.78 -12.80
CA PRO A 204 -18.20 1.36 -14.16
C PRO A 204 -17.26 2.33 -14.87
N ARG A 205 -16.37 1.81 -15.72
CA ARG A 205 -15.41 2.61 -16.47
C ARG A 205 -16.10 3.69 -17.33
N ALA A 206 -17.21 3.35 -17.96
CA ALA A 206 -18.00 4.30 -18.77
C ALA A 206 -18.48 5.51 -17.94
N PHE A 207 -18.90 5.27 -16.68
CA PHE A 207 -19.27 6.35 -15.76
C PHE A 207 -18.06 7.24 -15.42
N THR A 208 -16.90 6.63 -15.11
CA THR A 208 -15.70 7.42 -14.82
C THR A 208 -15.26 8.26 -16.01
N LYS A 209 -15.37 7.73 -17.23
CA LYS A 209 -15.09 8.46 -18.47
C LYS A 209 -16.03 9.65 -18.64
N ALA A 210 -17.33 9.45 -18.48
CA ALA A 210 -18.31 10.54 -18.57
C ALA A 210 -18.08 11.60 -17.50
N LEU A 211 -17.70 11.20 -16.26
CA LEU A 211 -17.36 12.13 -15.19
C LEU A 211 -16.07 12.92 -15.52
N GLU A 212 -15.07 12.30 -16.13
CA GLU A 212 -13.86 12.97 -16.59
C GLU A 212 -14.19 14.03 -17.65
N GLU A 213 -14.98 13.70 -18.65
CA GLU A 213 -15.41 14.59 -19.72
C GLU A 213 -16.24 15.76 -19.16
N THR A 214 -17.19 15.47 -18.27
CA THR A 214 -17.99 16.49 -17.58
C THR A 214 -17.12 17.41 -16.74
N THR A 215 -16.16 16.85 -16.00
CA THR A 215 -15.24 17.65 -15.17
C THR A 215 -14.39 18.59 -16.02
N LYS A 216 -13.88 18.13 -17.16
CA LYS A 216 -13.15 18.99 -18.12
C LYS A 216 -14.03 20.12 -18.64
N HIS A 217 -15.25 19.79 -19.08
CA HIS A 217 -16.20 20.82 -19.55
C HIS A 217 -16.52 21.88 -18.48
N LEU A 218 -16.69 21.45 -17.22
CA LEU A 218 -16.92 22.38 -16.11
C LEU A 218 -15.73 23.28 -15.82
N LEU A 219 -14.52 22.72 -15.87
CA LEU A 219 -13.29 23.48 -15.69
C LEU A 219 -13.08 24.48 -16.82
N ASP A 220 -13.24 24.06 -18.07
CA ASP A 220 -13.14 24.92 -19.25
C ASP A 220 -14.10 26.09 -19.18
N LYS A 221 -15.37 25.85 -18.80
CA LYS A 221 -16.41 26.87 -18.68
C LYS A 221 -16.15 27.85 -17.54
N ASN A 222 -15.61 27.42 -16.40
CA ASN A 222 -15.47 28.28 -15.21
C ASN A 222 -14.09 28.93 -15.09
N PHE A 223 -13.03 28.33 -15.64
CA PHE A 223 -11.66 28.77 -15.46
C PHE A 223 -10.89 28.95 -16.78
N GLY A 224 -11.48 28.57 -17.90
CA GLY A 224 -10.88 28.66 -19.23
C GLY A 224 -10.08 27.42 -19.62
N LYS A 225 -10.05 27.16 -20.92
CA LYS A 225 -9.22 26.11 -21.52
C LYS A 225 -7.72 26.42 -21.24
N ASN A 226 -6.93 25.38 -21.04
CA ASN A 226 -5.49 25.47 -20.76
C ASN A 226 -5.11 26.08 -19.39
N SER A 227 -6.08 26.44 -18.53
CA SER A 227 -5.81 26.94 -17.17
C SER A 227 -5.40 25.86 -16.19
N TYR A 228 -5.47 24.58 -16.57
CA TYR A 228 -5.23 23.44 -15.71
C TYR A 228 -4.63 22.23 -16.45
N GLN A 229 -4.09 21.29 -15.69
CA GLN A 229 -3.84 19.92 -16.15
C GLN A 229 -4.57 18.95 -15.25
N LEU A 230 -5.34 18.02 -15.83
CA LEU A 230 -6.19 17.07 -15.13
C LEU A 230 -5.85 15.65 -15.56
N ALA A 231 -5.82 14.71 -14.59
CA ALA A 231 -5.74 13.28 -14.84
C ALA A 231 -6.62 12.50 -13.87
N PHE A 232 -7.39 11.56 -14.39
CA PHE A 232 -8.08 10.55 -13.59
C PHE A 232 -7.13 9.35 -13.40
N GLY A 233 -6.82 9.06 -12.13
CA GLY A 233 -5.82 8.09 -11.70
C GLY A 233 -6.35 6.70 -11.42
N GLY A 234 -5.77 6.07 -10.40
CA GLY A 234 -6.20 4.82 -9.81
C GLY A 234 -6.35 3.65 -10.79
N SER A 235 -7.30 2.79 -10.48
CA SER A 235 -7.61 1.64 -11.32
C SER A 235 -8.18 2.02 -12.70
N TYR A 236 -8.81 3.18 -12.80
CA TYR A 236 -9.30 3.72 -14.08
C TYR A 236 -8.14 3.97 -15.05
N ARG A 237 -7.08 4.68 -14.65
CA ARG A 237 -5.91 4.92 -15.49
C ARG A 237 -5.17 3.62 -15.84
N ARG A 238 -5.22 2.61 -14.97
CA ARG A 238 -4.67 1.28 -15.22
C ARG A 238 -5.51 0.41 -16.16
N GLY A 239 -6.62 0.90 -16.69
CA GLY A 239 -7.45 0.19 -17.67
C GLY A 239 -8.47 -0.79 -17.07
N ALA A 240 -8.74 -0.73 -15.76
CA ALA A 240 -9.72 -1.60 -15.13
C ALA A 240 -11.14 -1.34 -15.66
N LYS A 241 -11.96 -2.40 -15.74
CA LYS A 241 -13.36 -2.33 -16.17
C LYS A 241 -14.27 -1.54 -15.21
N ASP A 242 -13.87 -1.48 -13.94
CA ASP A 242 -14.53 -0.73 -12.89
C ASP A 242 -13.53 -0.28 -11.81
N SER A 243 -13.92 0.71 -11.00
CA SER A 243 -13.11 1.28 -9.94
C SER A 243 -13.80 1.20 -8.57
N GLY A 244 -13.04 1.23 -7.48
CA GLY A 244 -13.56 1.30 -6.10
C GLY A 244 -13.79 2.74 -5.64
N ASP A 245 -13.10 3.67 -6.26
CA ASP A 245 -13.06 5.10 -5.99
C ASP A 245 -12.70 5.87 -7.26
N ILE A 246 -12.85 7.18 -7.21
CA ILE A 246 -12.41 8.12 -8.23
C ILE A 246 -11.20 8.87 -7.69
N ASP A 247 -10.06 8.69 -8.34
CA ASP A 247 -8.82 9.38 -8.04
C ASP A 247 -8.62 10.52 -9.05
N ILE A 248 -8.57 11.76 -8.61
CA ILE A 248 -8.36 12.94 -9.46
C ILE A 248 -7.06 13.64 -9.08
N LEU A 249 -6.16 13.79 -10.04
CA LEU A 249 -4.98 14.62 -9.94
C LEU A 249 -5.20 15.88 -10.79
N ILE A 250 -4.96 17.04 -10.19
CA ILE A 250 -5.13 18.32 -10.87
C ILE A 250 -4.04 19.30 -10.47
N LYS A 251 -3.64 20.16 -11.39
CA LYS A 251 -2.83 21.37 -11.13
C LYS A 251 -3.38 22.56 -11.88
N SER A 252 -3.22 23.73 -11.31
CA SER A 252 -3.58 25.02 -11.92
C SER A 252 -2.81 26.16 -11.26
N ASN A 253 -2.61 27.24 -11.99
CA ASN A 253 -2.15 28.51 -11.43
C ASN A 253 -3.29 29.55 -11.35
N VAL A 254 -4.50 29.18 -11.78
CA VAL A 254 -5.66 30.08 -11.90
C VAL A 254 -6.64 29.89 -10.75
N PHE A 255 -6.78 28.67 -10.24
CA PHE A 255 -7.69 28.33 -9.16
C PHE A 255 -7.03 27.37 -8.15
N THR A 256 -7.63 27.22 -6.99
CA THR A 256 -7.18 26.36 -5.89
C THR A 256 -7.96 25.06 -5.81
N LEU A 257 -7.49 24.11 -4.96
CA LEU A 257 -8.25 22.90 -4.60
C LEU A 257 -9.64 23.27 -4.07
N LYS A 258 -9.72 24.30 -3.20
CA LYS A 258 -10.99 24.75 -2.60
C LYS A 258 -12.00 25.21 -3.66
N ASP A 259 -11.54 25.95 -4.67
CA ASP A 259 -12.38 26.41 -5.77
C ASP A 259 -12.87 25.23 -6.61
N PHE A 260 -12.02 24.27 -6.90
CA PHE A 260 -12.37 23.05 -7.62
C PHE A 260 -13.38 22.20 -6.83
N VAL A 261 -13.17 21.97 -5.55
CA VAL A 261 -14.10 21.23 -4.69
C VAL A 261 -15.45 21.97 -4.57
N LYS A 262 -15.43 23.31 -4.45
CA LYS A 262 -16.65 24.13 -4.45
C LYS A 262 -17.44 23.98 -5.75
N LEU A 263 -16.75 23.94 -6.89
CA LEU A 263 -17.36 23.69 -8.19
C LEU A 263 -18.02 22.31 -8.23
N LEU A 264 -17.34 21.25 -7.83
CA LEU A 264 -17.88 19.88 -7.79
C LEU A 264 -19.08 19.76 -6.83
N LYS A 265 -19.05 20.45 -5.68
CA LYS A 265 -20.18 20.54 -4.74
C LYS A 265 -21.37 21.25 -5.36
N LYS A 266 -21.16 22.39 -6.03
CA LYS A 266 -22.21 23.15 -6.74
C LYS A 266 -22.92 22.29 -7.79
N TRP A 267 -22.18 21.45 -8.50
CA TRP A 267 -22.73 20.55 -9.52
C TRP A 267 -23.26 19.22 -8.96
N GLY A 268 -23.22 19.03 -7.65
CA GLY A 268 -23.77 17.86 -6.97
C GLY A 268 -22.96 16.57 -7.17
N VAL A 269 -21.76 16.66 -7.76
CA VAL A 269 -20.82 15.54 -7.90
C VAL A 269 -20.26 15.14 -6.54
N VAL A 270 -19.87 16.12 -5.72
CA VAL A 270 -19.44 15.92 -4.31
C VAL A 270 -20.57 16.38 -3.40
N PHE A 271 -21.00 15.53 -2.47
CA PHE A 271 -22.06 15.87 -1.52
C PHE A 271 -21.64 15.79 -0.05
N ASP A 272 -20.55 15.10 0.28
CA ASP A 272 -20.04 15.02 1.65
C ASP A 272 -18.51 15.02 1.68
N THR A 273 -17.94 15.62 2.73
CA THR A 273 -16.49 15.74 2.95
C THR A 273 -16.06 14.77 4.03
N LEU A 274 -15.01 13.99 3.76
CA LEU A 274 -14.33 13.14 4.73
C LEU A 274 -13.09 13.83 5.31
N SER A 275 -12.26 14.41 4.45
CA SER A 275 -11.15 15.27 4.84
C SER A 275 -10.86 16.31 3.75
N GLU A 276 -10.41 17.49 4.17
CA GLU A 276 -10.00 18.56 3.27
C GLU A 276 -8.75 19.20 3.85
N GLY A 277 -7.63 19.01 3.15
CA GLY A 277 -6.34 19.63 3.44
C GLY A 277 -6.08 20.77 2.47
N LYS A 278 -4.86 21.32 2.51
CA LYS A 278 -4.44 22.38 1.59
C LYS A 278 -4.37 21.87 0.15
N ASP A 279 -3.83 20.67 -0.05
CA ASP A 279 -3.50 20.11 -1.36
C ASP A 279 -4.24 18.77 -1.63
N ASP A 280 -5.04 18.27 -0.68
CA ASP A 280 -5.77 17.01 -0.79
C ASP A 280 -7.20 17.12 -0.28
N PHE A 281 -8.12 16.43 -0.94
CA PHE A 281 -9.51 16.31 -0.57
C PHE A 281 -9.95 14.87 -0.68
N LYS A 282 -10.70 14.40 0.32
CA LYS A 282 -11.39 13.11 0.29
C LYS A 282 -12.84 13.31 0.63
N GLY A 283 -13.72 12.73 -0.18
CA GLY A 283 -15.15 12.91 -0.01
C GLY A 283 -15.98 11.77 -0.55
N LEU A 284 -17.27 11.98 -0.51
CA LEU A 284 -18.28 11.15 -1.12
C LEU A 284 -18.89 11.88 -2.30
N GLY A 285 -18.87 11.20 -3.44
CA GLY A 285 -19.49 11.65 -4.66
C GLY A 285 -20.77 10.88 -4.97
N ARG A 286 -21.60 11.46 -5.82
CA ARG A 286 -22.79 10.81 -6.39
C ARG A 286 -22.97 11.21 -7.85
N CYS A 287 -23.66 10.40 -8.61
CA CYS A 287 -24.11 10.81 -9.93
C CYS A 287 -25.26 11.81 -9.77
N PRO A 288 -25.20 13.02 -10.36
CA PRO A 288 -26.35 13.89 -10.46
C PRO A 288 -27.57 13.14 -11.02
N GLY A 289 -28.71 13.23 -10.38
CA GLY A 289 -29.92 12.46 -10.73
C GLY A 289 -30.01 11.04 -10.16
N MET A 290 -28.90 10.42 -9.71
CA MET A 290 -28.89 9.07 -9.15
C MET A 290 -28.54 9.06 -7.66
N LYS A 291 -29.45 9.44 -6.77
CA LYS A 291 -29.24 9.54 -5.31
C LYS A 291 -28.73 8.26 -4.65
N LYS A 292 -28.97 7.08 -5.23
CA LYS A 292 -28.55 5.77 -4.69
C LYS A 292 -27.16 5.32 -5.13
N PHE A 293 -26.54 5.98 -6.14
CA PHE A 293 -25.20 5.64 -6.62
C PHE A 293 -24.16 6.55 -5.94
N ILE A 294 -23.52 6.01 -4.91
CA ILE A 294 -22.52 6.73 -4.11
C ILE A 294 -21.16 6.09 -4.33
N PHE A 295 -20.13 6.93 -4.45
CA PHE A 295 -18.74 6.52 -4.60
C PHE A 295 -17.82 7.41 -3.74
N ARG A 296 -16.61 6.92 -3.49
CA ARG A 296 -15.55 7.74 -2.88
C ARG A 296 -14.84 8.52 -3.96
N ILE A 297 -14.41 9.73 -3.61
CA ILE A 297 -13.62 10.60 -4.48
C ILE A 297 -12.42 11.14 -3.69
N ASP A 298 -11.24 10.93 -4.24
CA ASP A 298 -9.96 11.41 -3.70
C ASP A 298 -9.36 12.38 -4.73
N ILE A 299 -9.11 13.63 -4.31
CA ILE A 299 -8.58 14.69 -5.19
C ILE A 299 -7.25 15.16 -4.62
N MET A 300 -6.22 15.23 -5.45
CA MET A 300 -4.96 15.85 -5.14
C MET A 300 -4.73 17.05 -6.05
N PHE A 301 -4.48 18.19 -5.43
CA PHE A 301 -4.00 19.39 -6.10
C PHE A 301 -2.49 19.46 -5.99
N THR A 302 -1.78 19.59 -7.11
CA THR A 302 -0.32 19.48 -7.09
C THR A 302 0.36 20.64 -7.81
N LYS A 303 1.60 20.93 -7.42
CA LYS A 303 2.44 21.89 -8.11
C LYS A 303 2.98 21.29 -9.42
N PRO A 304 3.32 22.13 -10.44
CA PRO A 304 3.87 21.65 -11.70
C PRO A 304 5.06 20.70 -11.54
N GLU A 305 6.02 21.04 -10.69
CA GLU A 305 7.23 20.24 -10.45
C GLU A 305 6.96 18.89 -9.75
N ASN A 306 5.78 18.72 -9.17
CA ASN A 306 5.37 17.47 -8.51
C ASN A 306 4.58 16.54 -9.45
N TRP A 307 4.11 17.05 -10.60
CA TRP A 307 3.09 16.40 -11.43
C TRP A 307 3.36 14.93 -11.71
N ASN A 308 4.55 14.62 -12.25
CA ASN A 308 4.86 13.26 -12.67
C ASN A 308 5.03 12.29 -11.47
N ALA A 309 5.53 12.76 -10.34
CA ALA A 309 5.60 11.98 -9.11
C ALA A 309 4.20 11.73 -8.52
N ALA A 310 3.35 12.75 -8.52
CA ALA A 310 1.96 12.65 -8.08
C ALA A 310 1.17 11.73 -9.01
N LEU A 311 1.33 11.85 -10.33
CA LEU A 311 0.68 11.01 -11.32
C LEU A 311 1.07 9.53 -11.17
N MET A 312 2.37 9.26 -10.93
CA MET A 312 2.85 7.91 -10.62
C MET A 312 2.19 7.37 -9.35
N HIS A 313 2.16 8.18 -8.28
CA HIS A 313 1.56 7.80 -6.99
C HIS A 313 0.05 7.52 -7.12
N PHE A 314 -0.69 8.40 -7.76
CA PHE A 314 -2.13 8.28 -7.99
C PHE A 314 -2.51 7.19 -8.99
N THR A 315 -1.62 6.85 -9.91
CA THR A 315 -1.84 5.70 -10.80
C THR A 315 -1.67 4.38 -10.06
N GLY A 316 -0.69 4.27 -9.17
CA GLY A 316 -0.40 3.05 -8.40
C GLY A 316 0.11 1.91 -9.31
N ASN A 317 -0.08 0.61 -8.92
CA ASN A 317 -0.83 0.24 -7.71
C ASN A 317 -0.03 0.49 -6.41
N ASP A 318 -0.64 0.19 -5.27
CA ASP A 318 -0.02 0.37 -3.95
C ASP A 318 1.23 -0.52 -3.76
N VAL A 319 1.27 -1.70 -4.36
CA VAL A 319 2.44 -2.60 -4.35
C VAL A 319 3.61 -1.96 -5.09
N LEU A 320 3.38 -1.45 -6.30
CA LEU A 320 4.40 -0.74 -7.08
C LEU A 320 4.89 0.51 -6.34
N ASN A 321 3.97 1.31 -5.82
CA ASN A 321 4.32 2.52 -5.05
C ASN A 321 5.21 2.20 -3.85
N ARG A 322 4.96 1.10 -3.15
CA ARG A 322 5.80 0.64 -2.03
C ARG A 322 7.17 0.18 -2.50
N LEU A 323 7.21 -0.65 -3.56
CA LEU A 323 8.46 -1.13 -4.15
C LEU A 323 9.34 0.04 -4.61
N MET A 324 8.77 1.02 -5.29
CA MET A 324 9.52 2.20 -5.74
C MET A 324 10.07 3.04 -4.58
N ARG A 325 9.31 3.17 -3.48
CA ARG A 325 9.81 3.85 -2.27
C ARG A 325 10.99 3.13 -1.63
N GLU A 326 10.97 1.80 -1.63
CA GLU A 326 12.11 1.04 -1.11
C GLU A 326 13.31 1.14 -2.05
N LYS A 327 13.09 1.07 -3.36
CA LYS A 327 14.15 1.31 -4.35
C LYS A 327 14.78 2.69 -4.20
N ALA A 328 13.97 3.71 -3.95
CA ALA A 328 14.48 5.06 -3.68
C ALA A 328 15.43 5.10 -2.47
N LYS A 329 15.17 4.35 -1.41
CA LYS A 329 16.07 4.27 -0.25
C LYS A 329 17.40 3.57 -0.59
N GLU A 330 17.42 2.72 -1.61
CA GLU A 330 18.59 1.99 -2.09
C GLU A 330 19.43 2.78 -3.12
N LEU A 331 18.93 3.91 -3.61
CA LEU A 331 19.63 4.76 -4.57
C LEU A 331 20.98 5.22 -3.99
N ARG A 332 22.08 4.97 -4.70
CA ARG A 332 23.43 5.37 -4.27
C ARG A 332 24.05 6.40 -5.18
N GLU A 333 23.71 6.34 -6.46
CA GLU A 333 24.23 7.25 -7.47
C GLU A 333 23.21 7.46 -8.57
N TYR A 334 23.17 8.66 -9.14
CA TYR A 334 22.44 8.95 -10.36
C TYR A 334 23.08 10.18 -11.04
N ASN A 335 23.40 10.08 -12.34
CA ASN A 335 24.05 11.12 -13.14
C ASN A 335 25.31 11.70 -12.46
N GLY A 336 26.21 10.81 -12.00
CA GLY A 336 27.48 11.21 -11.36
C GLY A 336 27.33 11.79 -9.95
N LYS A 337 26.10 11.96 -9.43
CA LYS A 337 25.85 12.44 -8.06
C LYS A 337 25.64 11.27 -7.10
N LYS A 338 26.37 11.29 -5.98
CA LYS A 338 26.28 10.28 -4.93
C LYS A 338 25.21 10.59 -3.90
N TYR A 339 24.48 9.57 -3.47
CA TYR A 339 23.41 9.64 -2.46
C TYR A 339 23.68 8.64 -1.33
N PRO A 340 24.60 8.93 -0.39
CA PRO A 340 25.08 7.95 0.60
C PRO A 340 23.96 7.37 1.47
N HIS A 341 22.91 8.12 1.72
CA HIS A 341 21.76 7.70 2.50
C HIS A 341 20.55 7.28 1.65
N GLY A 342 20.65 7.36 0.31
CA GLY A 342 19.57 7.08 -0.61
C GLY A 342 18.65 8.26 -0.83
N ALA A 343 17.43 7.98 -1.32
CA ALA A 343 16.39 8.98 -1.58
C ALA A 343 15.06 8.61 -0.92
N ILE A 344 14.17 9.58 -0.81
CA ILE A 344 12.79 9.43 -0.33
C ILE A 344 11.84 9.78 -1.48
N LEU A 345 11.02 8.80 -1.88
CA LEU A 345 9.98 9.00 -2.88
C LEU A 345 8.63 9.28 -2.21
N SER A 346 7.98 10.35 -2.62
CA SER A 346 6.61 10.72 -2.23
C SER A 346 5.82 11.22 -3.45
N GLN A 347 4.55 11.54 -3.27
CA GLN A 347 3.74 12.22 -4.30
C GLN A 347 4.27 13.62 -4.65
N LYS A 348 5.13 14.21 -3.81
CA LYS A 348 5.74 15.52 -4.07
C LYS A 348 7.05 15.41 -4.86
N GLY A 349 7.58 14.22 -5.09
CA GLY A 349 8.81 13.99 -5.83
C GLY A 349 9.78 13.02 -5.18
N LEU A 350 10.99 12.98 -5.75
CA LEU A 350 12.12 12.20 -5.27
C LEU A 350 13.11 13.17 -4.59
N PHE A 351 13.32 12.99 -3.29
CA PHE A 351 14.15 13.89 -2.47
C PHE A 351 15.37 13.15 -1.92
N ILE A 352 16.47 13.90 -1.76
CA ILE A 352 17.69 13.38 -1.13
C ILE A 352 17.38 13.06 0.35
N ARG A 353 17.78 11.88 0.81
CA ARG A 353 17.61 11.44 2.18
C ARG A 353 18.80 11.87 3.03
N GLY A 354 18.54 12.51 4.16
CA GLY A 354 19.55 12.90 5.13
C GLY A 354 19.94 11.75 6.09
N VAL A 355 20.97 12.00 6.90
CA VAL A 355 21.51 11.06 7.92
C VAL A 355 20.45 10.60 8.92
N ASN A 356 19.48 11.44 9.27
CA ASN A 356 18.39 11.16 10.21
C ASN A 356 17.21 10.39 9.56
N ASN A 357 17.38 9.87 8.35
CA ASN A 357 16.35 9.19 7.58
C ASN A 357 15.17 10.08 7.14
N LYS A 358 15.24 11.39 7.29
CA LYS A 358 14.25 12.35 6.82
C LYS A 358 14.67 12.95 5.47
N SER A 359 13.72 13.58 4.80
CA SER A 359 14.03 14.33 3.58
C SER A 359 14.92 15.53 3.92
N SER A 360 15.94 15.77 3.09
CA SER A 360 16.75 16.99 3.18
C SER A 360 16.05 18.24 2.60
N GLY A 361 14.86 18.08 2.01
CA GLY A 361 14.18 19.12 1.24
C GLY A 361 14.71 19.30 -0.18
N LYS A 362 15.94 18.85 -0.48
CA LYS A 362 16.54 18.94 -1.82
C LYS A 362 16.05 17.80 -2.72
N ARG A 363 15.68 18.10 -3.96
CA ARG A 363 15.26 17.12 -4.95
C ARG A 363 16.46 16.41 -5.57
N VAL A 364 16.30 15.13 -5.89
CA VAL A 364 17.25 14.37 -6.73
C VAL A 364 17.29 14.98 -8.14
N ILE A 365 16.13 15.35 -8.67
CA ILE A 365 15.99 16.05 -9.95
C ILE A 365 15.52 17.49 -9.69
N PRO A 366 16.35 18.50 -9.89
CA PRO A 366 15.93 19.91 -9.84
C PRO A 366 14.76 20.15 -10.81
N GLY A 367 13.78 20.95 -10.41
CA GLY A 367 12.58 21.20 -11.22
C GLY A 367 11.57 20.03 -11.29
N GLY A 368 11.89 18.87 -10.69
CA GLY A 368 11.02 17.70 -10.66
C GLY A 368 11.25 16.71 -11.81
N LEU A 369 10.48 15.63 -11.79
CA LEU A 369 10.56 14.57 -12.81
C LEU A 369 9.93 15.05 -14.12
N LYS A 370 10.59 14.78 -15.25
CA LYS A 370 10.06 15.11 -16.60
C LYS A 370 8.99 14.11 -17.07
N SER A 371 9.03 12.86 -16.55
CA SER A 371 8.06 11.81 -16.89
C SER A 371 8.00 10.73 -15.81
N GLU A 372 6.95 9.89 -15.83
CA GLU A 372 6.91 8.68 -15.01
C GLU A 372 8.06 7.73 -15.38
N LYS A 373 8.39 7.59 -16.69
CA LYS A 373 9.48 6.73 -17.16
C LYS A 373 10.81 7.10 -16.51
N GLN A 374 11.14 8.40 -16.43
CA GLN A 374 12.36 8.86 -15.77
C GLN A 374 12.47 8.37 -14.31
N LEU A 375 11.36 8.28 -13.57
CA LEU A 375 11.39 7.74 -12.22
C LEU A 375 11.77 6.24 -12.20
N PHE A 376 11.28 5.45 -13.14
CA PHE A 376 11.68 4.04 -13.27
C PHE A 376 13.17 3.94 -13.59
N ASP A 377 13.67 4.73 -14.52
CA ASP A 377 15.07 4.74 -14.95
C ASP A 377 16.00 5.09 -13.77
N ILE A 378 15.67 6.14 -12.99
CA ILE A 378 16.43 6.53 -11.78
C ILE A 378 16.48 5.40 -10.76
N LEU A 379 15.40 4.65 -10.61
CA LEU A 379 15.31 3.56 -9.64
C LEU A 379 15.86 2.23 -10.16
N GLY A 380 16.43 2.19 -11.38
CA GLY A 380 16.93 0.98 -12.02
C GLY A 380 15.83 -0.06 -12.26
N MET A 381 14.62 0.40 -12.60
CA MET A 381 13.45 -0.44 -12.82
C MET A 381 13.01 -0.40 -14.28
N LYS A 382 12.56 -1.54 -14.82
CA LYS A 382 11.91 -1.56 -16.14
C LYS A 382 10.62 -0.73 -16.08
N TYR A 383 10.43 0.15 -17.06
CA TYR A 383 9.21 0.94 -17.17
C TYR A 383 7.99 0.05 -17.38
N LEU A 384 6.96 0.30 -16.59
CA LEU A 384 5.65 -0.33 -16.70
C LEU A 384 4.61 0.74 -17.07
N PRO A 385 3.99 0.66 -18.25
CA PRO A 385 2.87 1.53 -18.59
C PRO A 385 1.69 1.29 -17.63
N PRO A 386 0.79 2.27 -17.43
CA PRO A 386 -0.31 2.15 -16.47
C PRO A 386 -1.10 0.84 -16.55
N SER A 387 -1.41 0.37 -17.75
CA SER A 387 -2.15 -0.89 -17.98
C SER A 387 -1.44 -2.15 -17.47
N GLN A 388 -0.11 -2.11 -17.32
CA GLN A 388 0.69 -3.21 -16.80
C GLN A 388 0.94 -3.13 -15.28
N ARG A 389 0.50 -2.05 -14.62
CA ARG A 389 0.64 -1.84 -13.18
C ARG A 389 -0.47 -2.53 -12.37
N GLY A 390 -0.97 -3.67 -12.84
CA GLY A 390 -1.99 -4.47 -12.15
C GLY A 390 -1.46 -5.19 -10.91
N SER A 391 -2.33 -6.01 -10.28
CA SER A 391 -2.00 -6.79 -9.08
C SER A 391 -0.94 -7.89 -9.29
N LYS A 392 -0.55 -8.17 -10.54
CA LYS A 392 0.48 -9.14 -10.92
C LYS A 392 1.74 -8.43 -11.42
N ILE A 393 2.35 -7.60 -10.59
CA ILE A 393 3.73 -7.18 -10.81
C ILE A 393 4.61 -8.33 -10.35
N LYS A 394 5.14 -9.09 -11.31
CA LYS A 394 6.12 -10.15 -11.10
C LYS A 394 7.48 -9.57 -10.73
#